data_aabd6889a8cc3a1e442e6b8e1618ff4c
#
_entry.id   aabd6889a8cc3a1e442e6b8e1618ff4c
#
_cell.length_a   1.000
_cell.length_b   1.000
_cell.length_c   1.000
_cell.angle_alpha   90.00
_cell.angle_beta   90.00
_cell.angle_gamma   90.00
#
_symmetry.space_group_name_H-M   'P 1'
#
loop_
_entity.id
_entity.type
_entity.pdbx_description
1 polymer ?
#
loop_
_entity_poly.entity_id
_entity_poly.type
_entity_poly.pdbx_seq_one_letter_code
_entity_poly.pdbx_strand_id
1 'polypeptide(L)'
;QRQMCIRDRYNIVFFKEVIGQEAAKLRLRQEVQEGRIPHAQLFCGPSGVGKLPLAMAYARYICCPNRTDTDACGTCPSCVKWNKLVHPDVHFVFPIVKKGKKEVCDDYIADWRHLVLNSPYFSLNHWLNEMDAENGQAIIYAKESDEIVRKLSLKSSEGGYKVTIVWLPEKMHVVCANKLLKLLEEPPEKTVFLLISETPDMILPTILSRTQRFNIRKIEETDIANALQQKYGVRPNDSFTLAHLANGDFIKALETIHLNEENELFFELFVSLMRLSYQRKIREMKQWSEQLAGMGRERQKNFLTYAQRMIRENFIYNLHCKEMSYMTLPEQNFATRFAPFINERNVMGMMDELSEAQIHIEQNVNARMVFFDFSLKMIVLLKQ
;
A
#
# COMPACT_ATOMS: atom_id res chain seq x y z
N GLN A 1 7.38 -19.09 -16.53
CA GLN A 1 6.69 -19.84 -15.45
C GLN A 1 7.22 -19.40 -14.08
N ARG A 2 6.71 -18.34 -13.50
CA ARG A 2 6.66 -18.02 -12.06
C ARG A 2 5.80 -16.77 -11.84
N GLN A 3 4.58 -16.76 -12.39
CA GLN A 3 3.49 -16.01 -11.77
C GLN A 3 2.97 -16.88 -10.61
N MET A 4 3.73 -16.94 -9.54
CA MET A 4 3.20 -17.40 -8.26
C MET A 4 2.28 -16.29 -7.76
N CYS A 5 0.98 -16.56 -7.82
CA CYS A 5 -0.07 -15.66 -7.39
C CYS A 5 0.25 -15.06 -6.02
N ILE A 6 0.37 -13.73 -5.96
CA ILE A 6 0.47 -12.93 -4.73
C ILE A 6 -0.73 -13.23 -3.78
N ARG A 7 -1.81 -13.81 -4.31
CA ARG A 7 -3.04 -14.17 -3.59
C ARG A 7 -2.89 -15.19 -2.46
N ASP A 8 -1.83 -16.00 -2.42
CA ASP A 8 -1.67 -17.05 -1.40
C ASP A 8 -0.73 -16.66 -0.25
N ARG A 9 -0.22 -15.43 -0.20
CA ARG A 9 0.83 -15.02 0.74
C ARG A 9 0.36 -14.42 2.06
N TYR A 10 -0.88 -14.00 2.18
CA TYR A 10 -1.41 -13.47 3.44
C TYR A 10 -2.55 -14.34 3.95
N ASN A 11 -2.23 -15.25 4.88
CA ASN A 11 -3.24 -15.73 5.83
C ASN A 11 -3.53 -14.56 6.76
N ILE A 12 -4.56 -13.76 6.39
CA ILE A 12 -4.77 -12.44 6.95
C ILE A 12 -5.18 -12.57 8.39
N VAL A 13 -4.36 -11.92 9.21
CA VAL A 13 -4.63 -11.41 10.53
C VAL A 13 -4.58 -12.46 11.64
N PHE A 14 -3.44 -13.07 11.77
CA PHE A 14 -2.99 -13.71 13.00
C PHE A 14 -1.91 -12.84 13.68
N PHE A 15 -1.73 -12.97 14.99
CA PHE A 15 -0.61 -12.32 15.67
C PHE A 15 0.75 -12.68 15.06
N LYS A 16 0.93 -13.94 14.65
CA LYS A 16 2.16 -14.40 13.98
C LYS A 16 2.45 -13.71 12.64
N GLU A 17 1.43 -13.17 11.96
CA GLU A 17 1.58 -12.48 10.67
C GLU A 17 1.90 -10.98 10.85
N VAL A 18 1.66 -10.42 12.04
CA VAL A 18 2.03 -9.04 12.36
C VAL A 18 3.55 -8.97 12.52
N ILE A 19 4.17 -8.03 11.81
CA ILE A 19 5.63 -7.88 11.78
C ILE A 19 6.09 -7.22 13.08
N GLY A 20 7.02 -7.86 13.78
CA GLY A 20 7.53 -7.41 15.06
C GLY A 20 6.44 -7.27 16.11
N GLN A 21 6.54 -6.25 16.97
CA GLN A 21 5.55 -5.87 17.99
C GLN A 21 5.31 -6.95 19.08
N GLU A 22 6.30 -7.78 19.42
CA GLU A 22 6.11 -8.92 20.33
C GLU A 22 5.61 -8.52 21.70
N ALA A 23 6.09 -7.42 22.27
CA ALA A 23 5.62 -6.91 23.55
C ALA A 23 4.13 -6.50 23.50
N ALA A 24 3.71 -5.87 22.39
CA ALA A 24 2.32 -5.49 22.17
C ALA A 24 1.41 -6.71 22.02
N LYS A 25 1.83 -7.70 21.23
CA LYS A 25 1.12 -8.96 21.05
C LYS A 25 0.94 -9.71 22.36
N LEU A 26 2.00 -9.79 23.18
CA LEU A 26 1.95 -10.46 24.49
C LEU A 26 0.92 -9.79 25.39
N ARG A 27 0.97 -8.46 25.52
CA ARG A 27 0.03 -7.71 26.36
C ARG A 27 -1.42 -7.90 25.92
N LEU A 28 -1.71 -7.81 24.61
CA LEU A 28 -3.07 -7.99 24.09
C LEU A 28 -3.61 -9.41 24.31
N ARG A 29 -2.75 -10.42 24.22
CA ARG A 29 -3.11 -11.81 24.54
C ARG A 29 -3.43 -11.96 26.03
N GLN A 30 -2.62 -11.39 26.91
CA GLN A 30 -2.85 -11.41 28.36
C GLN A 30 -4.19 -10.77 28.73
N GLU A 31 -4.55 -9.61 28.16
CA GLU A 31 -5.83 -8.94 28.39
C GLU A 31 -7.03 -9.87 28.10
N VAL A 32 -6.94 -10.67 27.02
CA VAL A 32 -8.00 -11.65 26.68
C VAL A 32 -7.99 -12.86 27.60
N GLN A 33 -6.82 -13.39 27.95
CA GLN A 33 -6.67 -14.55 28.84
C GLN A 33 -7.16 -14.26 30.25
N GLU A 34 -6.89 -13.05 30.75
CA GLU A 34 -7.35 -12.59 32.05
C GLU A 34 -8.82 -12.13 32.06
N GLY A 35 -9.48 -12.08 30.90
CA GLY A 35 -10.84 -11.57 30.77
C GLY A 35 -10.97 -10.06 31.01
N ARG A 36 -9.88 -9.32 30.93
CA ARG A 36 -9.81 -7.87 31.19
C ARG A 36 -9.69 -7.08 29.89
N ILE A 37 -10.63 -7.31 28.96
CA ILE A 37 -10.64 -6.63 27.66
C ILE A 37 -11.24 -5.23 27.87
N PRO A 38 -10.47 -4.14 27.63
CA PRO A 38 -11.00 -2.80 27.68
C PRO A 38 -12.06 -2.57 26.62
N HIS A 39 -13.15 -1.90 26.98
CA HIS A 39 -14.24 -1.62 26.03
C HIS A 39 -13.83 -0.67 24.88
N ALA A 40 -12.82 0.18 25.11
CA ALA A 40 -12.29 1.08 24.07
C ALA A 40 -10.78 1.23 24.21
N GLN A 41 -10.05 0.85 23.16
CA GLN A 41 -8.59 1.01 23.07
C GLN A 41 -8.21 1.87 21.87
N LEU A 42 -7.24 2.75 22.07
CA LEU A 42 -6.70 3.62 21.04
C LEU A 42 -5.25 3.22 20.72
N PHE A 43 -5.05 2.56 19.58
CA PHE A 43 -3.75 2.17 19.05
C PHE A 43 -3.09 3.40 18.40
N CYS A 44 -2.06 3.95 19.06
CA CYS A 44 -1.33 5.13 18.63
C CYS A 44 0.06 4.77 18.14
N GLY A 45 0.53 5.43 17.09
CA GLY A 45 1.89 5.28 16.60
C GLY A 45 2.03 5.84 15.17
N PRO A 46 3.25 5.99 14.66
CA PRO A 46 3.48 6.49 13.31
C PRO A 46 2.88 5.57 12.24
N SER A 47 2.89 6.01 10.97
CA SER A 47 2.46 5.19 9.84
C SER A 47 3.33 3.93 9.71
N GLY A 48 2.79 2.87 9.10
CA GLY A 48 3.52 1.65 8.75
C GLY A 48 3.99 0.75 9.88
N VAL A 49 3.72 1.08 11.16
CA VAL A 49 4.16 0.27 12.32
C VAL A 49 3.29 -0.96 12.62
N GLY A 50 2.29 -1.23 11.78
CA GLY A 50 1.44 -2.41 11.94
C GLY A 50 0.27 -2.26 12.90
N LYS A 51 -0.24 -1.04 13.13
CA LYS A 51 -1.40 -0.78 14.01
C LYS A 51 -2.65 -1.52 13.56
N LEU A 52 -3.00 -1.40 12.29
CA LEU A 52 -4.20 -2.04 11.72
C LEU A 52 -4.12 -3.57 11.76
N PRO A 53 -3.07 -4.24 11.25
CA PRO A 53 -2.95 -5.68 11.36
C PRO A 53 -2.93 -6.17 12.81
N LEU A 54 -2.32 -5.43 13.74
CA LEU A 54 -2.31 -5.79 15.16
C LEU A 54 -3.72 -5.71 15.78
N ALA A 55 -4.47 -4.63 15.52
CA ALA A 55 -5.86 -4.48 15.98
C ALA A 55 -6.78 -5.56 15.39
N MET A 56 -6.57 -5.92 14.12
CA MET A 56 -7.33 -6.99 13.46
C MET A 56 -6.99 -8.37 14.05
N ALA A 57 -5.71 -8.68 14.32
CA ALA A 57 -5.31 -9.91 14.99
C ALA A 57 -5.91 -10.01 16.39
N TYR A 58 -5.91 -8.91 17.12
CA TYR A 58 -6.51 -8.83 18.44
C TYR A 58 -8.04 -9.06 18.39
N ALA A 59 -8.75 -8.40 17.48
CA ALA A 59 -10.18 -8.58 17.27
C ALA A 59 -10.51 -10.04 16.91
N ARG A 60 -9.73 -10.65 16.03
CA ARG A 60 -9.87 -12.07 15.68
C ARG A 60 -9.66 -12.98 16.89
N TYR A 61 -8.65 -12.69 17.71
CA TYR A 61 -8.34 -13.44 18.91
C TYR A 61 -9.48 -13.35 19.95
N ILE A 62 -10.06 -12.16 20.13
CA ILE A 62 -11.25 -11.93 20.99
C ILE A 62 -12.44 -12.76 20.50
N CYS A 63 -12.72 -12.76 19.22
CA CYS A 63 -13.88 -13.46 18.61
C CYS A 63 -13.67 -14.97 18.47
N CYS A 64 -12.45 -15.50 18.62
CA CYS A 64 -12.18 -16.92 18.44
C CYS A 64 -12.57 -17.72 19.71
N PRO A 65 -13.57 -18.62 19.66
CA PRO A 65 -13.92 -19.45 20.83
C PRO A 65 -12.84 -20.50 21.16
N ASN A 66 -12.08 -20.95 20.16
CA ASN A 66 -11.07 -22.00 20.28
C ASN A 66 -9.65 -21.43 20.17
N ARG A 67 -9.41 -20.23 20.71
CA ARG A 67 -8.09 -19.61 20.71
C ARG A 67 -7.08 -20.41 21.52
N THR A 68 -5.83 -20.39 21.07
CA THR A 68 -4.69 -20.93 21.81
C THR A 68 -4.06 -19.85 22.68
N ASP A 69 -3.04 -20.18 23.45
CA ASP A 69 -2.30 -19.19 24.27
C ASP A 69 -1.54 -18.18 23.39
N THR A 70 -1.26 -18.52 22.15
CA THR A 70 -0.45 -17.70 21.24
C THR A 70 -1.25 -17.00 20.16
N ASP A 71 -2.35 -17.62 19.65
CA ASP A 71 -3.08 -17.06 18.52
C ASP A 71 -4.52 -17.62 18.41
N ALA A 72 -5.32 -17.07 17.49
CA ALA A 72 -6.60 -17.62 17.10
C ALA A 72 -6.42 -18.98 16.40
N CYS A 73 -7.38 -19.91 16.55
CA CYS A 73 -7.25 -21.28 16.04
C CYS A 73 -7.19 -21.40 14.50
N GLY A 74 -7.76 -20.44 13.76
CA GLY A 74 -7.78 -20.43 12.30
C GLY A 74 -8.84 -21.29 11.62
N THR A 75 -9.44 -22.25 12.32
CA THR A 75 -10.29 -23.31 11.75
C THR A 75 -11.76 -23.26 12.19
N CYS A 76 -12.06 -22.60 13.32
CA CYS A 76 -13.46 -22.49 13.77
C CYS A 76 -14.30 -21.62 12.84
N PRO A 77 -15.63 -21.72 12.88
CA PRO A 77 -16.52 -20.94 12.00
C PRO A 77 -16.28 -19.43 12.06
N SER A 78 -16.00 -18.87 13.23
CA SER A 78 -15.61 -17.48 13.41
C SER A 78 -14.33 -17.14 12.62
N CYS A 79 -13.27 -17.94 12.79
CA CYS A 79 -12.00 -17.74 12.09
C CYS A 79 -12.14 -17.88 10.56
N VAL A 80 -12.98 -18.79 10.06
CA VAL A 80 -13.26 -18.95 8.63
C VAL A 80 -13.92 -17.69 8.05
N LYS A 81 -14.86 -17.08 8.78
CA LYS A 81 -15.48 -15.81 8.39
C LYS A 81 -14.45 -14.65 8.42
N TRP A 82 -13.56 -14.65 9.40
CA TRP A 82 -12.46 -13.71 9.48
C TRP A 82 -11.52 -13.77 8.25
N ASN A 83 -11.25 -14.98 7.74
CA ASN A 83 -10.41 -15.14 6.54
C ASN A 83 -10.96 -14.40 5.31
N LYS A 84 -12.24 -14.08 5.30
CA LYS A 84 -12.91 -13.32 4.24
C LYS A 84 -13.33 -11.92 4.68
N LEU A 85 -13.01 -11.53 5.92
CA LEU A 85 -13.46 -10.27 6.56
C LEU A 85 -15.00 -10.10 6.51
N VAL A 86 -15.76 -11.20 6.72
CA VAL A 86 -17.24 -11.23 6.70
C VAL A 86 -17.82 -11.65 8.05
N HIS A 87 -17.07 -11.48 9.14
CA HIS A 87 -17.57 -11.81 10.48
C HIS A 87 -18.72 -10.87 10.85
N PRO A 88 -19.92 -11.39 11.24
CA PRO A 88 -21.10 -10.56 11.45
C PRO A 88 -21.01 -9.62 12.65
N ASP A 89 -20.23 -9.99 13.68
CA ASP A 89 -20.03 -9.19 14.88
C ASP A 89 -18.78 -8.30 14.83
N VAL A 90 -18.18 -8.13 13.63
CA VAL A 90 -17.01 -7.26 13.43
C VAL A 90 -17.32 -6.23 12.37
N HIS A 91 -17.17 -4.97 12.75
CA HIS A 91 -17.50 -3.82 11.92
C HIS A 91 -16.26 -2.96 11.67
N PHE A 92 -16.07 -2.58 10.42
CA PHE A 92 -15.00 -1.67 10.02
C PHE A 92 -15.58 -0.29 9.76
N VAL A 93 -14.91 0.73 10.30
CA VAL A 93 -15.21 2.15 10.08
C VAL A 93 -13.93 2.81 9.60
N PHE A 94 -14.00 3.48 8.46
CA PHE A 94 -12.85 4.08 7.80
C PHE A 94 -13.26 5.36 7.05
N PRO A 95 -12.34 6.29 6.78
CA PRO A 95 -12.65 7.49 6.03
C PRO A 95 -13.04 7.16 4.59
N ILE A 96 -14.08 7.80 4.07
CA ILE A 96 -14.57 7.63 2.70
C ILE A 96 -14.66 8.98 1.97
N VAL A 97 -14.63 8.93 0.64
CA VAL A 97 -14.99 10.06 -0.22
C VAL A 97 -16.37 9.76 -0.80
N LYS A 98 -17.35 10.65 -0.59
CA LYS A 98 -18.70 10.44 -1.13
C LYS A 98 -18.69 10.49 -2.64
N LYS A 99 -19.27 9.44 -3.26
CA LYS A 99 -19.44 9.34 -4.72
C LYS A 99 -20.87 8.90 -5.05
N GLY A 100 -21.64 9.76 -5.66
CA GLY A 100 -23.01 9.46 -6.04
C GLY A 100 -23.86 9.05 -4.85
N LYS A 101 -24.31 7.79 -4.81
CA LYS A 101 -25.16 7.23 -3.74
C LYS A 101 -24.36 6.56 -2.60
N LYS A 102 -23.03 6.46 -2.73
CA LYS A 102 -22.16 5.86 -1.72
C LYS A 102 -21.86 6.87 -0.61
N GLU A 103 -22.35 6.65 0.61
CA GLU A 103 -22.30 7.61 1.71
C GLU A 103 -21.80 7.04 3.05
N VAL A 104 -21.72 5.72 3.18
CA VAL A 104 -21.29 5.01 4.39
C VAL A 104 -20.22 3.97 4.08
N CYS A 105 -19.50 3.50 5.11
CA CYS A 105 -18.42 2.50 4.97
C CYS A 105 -18.90 1.19 4.31
N ASP A 106 -20.14 0.79 4.58
CA ASP A 106 -20.71 -0.43 3.99
C ASP A 106 -20.78 -0.38 2.46
N ASP A 107 -20.93 0.80 1.88
CA ASP A 107 -20.96 1.00 0.42
C ASP A 107 -19.58 0.74 -0.23
N TYR A 108 -18.51 0.80 0.55
CA TYR A 108 -17.12 0.59 0.13
C TYR A 108 -16.50 -0.67 0.74
N ILE A 109 -17.28 -1.50 1.42
CA ILE A 109 -16.74 -2.66 2.17
C ILE A 109 -16.08 -3.71 1.26
N ALA A 110 -16.49 -3.80 -0.01
CA ALA A 110 -15.86 -4.69 -0.98
C ALA A 110 -14.46 -4.21 -1.34
N ASP A 111 -14.31 -2.92 -1.61
CA ASP A 111 -13.03 -2.28 -1.94
C ASP A 111 -12.08 -2.34 -0.73
N TRP A 112 -12.62 -2.08 0.48
CA TRP A 112 -11.87 -2.21 1.73
C TRP A 112 -11.36 -3.64 1.96
N ARG A 113 -12.22 -4.64 1.77
CA ARG A 113 -11.81 -6.05 1.87
C ARG A 113 -10.74 -6.40 0.86
N HIS A 114 -10.88 -5.96 -0.38
CA HIS A 114 -9.89 -6.20 -1.43
C HIS A 114 -8.52 -5.65 -1.02
N LEU A 115 -8.44 -4.39 -0.57
CA LEU A 115 -7.20 -3.77 -0.15
C LEU A 115 -6.57 -4.49 1.05
N VAL A 116 -7.35 -4.71 2.13
CA VAL A 116 -6.86 -5.36 3.36
C VAL A 116 -6.42 -6.80 3.09
N LEU A 117 -7.15 -7.54 2.23
CA LEU A 117 -6.82 -8.93 1.87
C LEU A 117 -5.56 -9.02 1.01
N ASN A 118 -5.21 -8.01 0.25
CA ASN A 118 -3.96 -7.94 -0.50
C ASN A 118 -2.77 -7.59 0.40
N SER A 119 -2.92 -6.61 1.27
CA SER A 119 -1.94 -6.24 2.29
C SER A 119 -2.62 -5.46 3.41
N PRO A 120 -2.46 -5.84 4.69
CA PRO A 120 -2.97 -5.06 5.81
C PRO A 120 -2.05 -3.86 6.17
N TYR A 121 -0.94 -3.68 5.45
CA TYR A 121 -0.02 -2.55 5.57
C TYR A 121 -0.22 -1.62 4.39
N PHE A 122 -1.03 -0.59 4.57
CA PHE A 122 -1.31 0.43 3.56
C PHE A 122 -1.55 1.81 4.20
N SER A 123 -1.33 2.85 3.43
CA SER A 123 -1.55 4.25 3.83
C SER A 123 -2.93 4.75 3.37
N LEU A 124 -3.31 5.95 3.84
CA LEU A 124 -4.53 6.61 3.35
C LEU A 124 -4.50 6.83 1.82
N ASN A 125 -3.33 7.10 1.25
CA ASN A 125 -3.20 7.27 -0.20
C ASN A 125 -3.53 5.99 -0.97
N HIS A 126 -3.05 4.83 -0.49
CA HIS A 126 -3.43 3.55 -1.09
C HIS A 126 -4.95 3.31 -1.04
N TRP A 127 -5.59 3.69 0.07
CA TRP A 127 -7.04 3.60 0.20
C TRP A 127 -7.79 4.56 -0.73
N LEU A 128 -7.31 5.80 -0.89
CA LEU A 128 -7.88 6.76 -1.84
C LEU A 128 -7.76 6.26 -3.28
N ASN A 129 -6.64 5.65 -3.64
CA ASN A 129 -6.42 5.04 -4.95
C ASN A 129 -7.37 3.86 -5.19
N GLU A 130 -7.56 2.98 -4.19
CA GLU A 130 -8.52 1.87 -4.28
C GLU A 130 -9.96 2.34 -4.51
N MET A 131 -10.32 3.51 -3.94
CA MET A 131 -11.61 4.15 -4.18
C MET A 131 -11.68 4.97 -5.49
N ASP A 132 -10.62 5.05 -6.32
CA ASP A 132 -10.49 5.99 -7.44
C ASP A 132 -10.74 7.46 -7.03
N ALA A 133 -10.26 7.87 -5.87
CA ALA A 133 -10.54 9.17 -5.26
C ALA A 133 -9.27 9.90 -4.81
N GLU A 134 -8.19 9.85 -5.59
CA GLU A 134 -6.85 10.34 -5.25
C GLU A 134 -6.81 11.79 -4.74
N ASN A 135 -7.62 12.67 -5.32
CA ASN A 135 -7.72 14.09 -4.93
C ASN A 135 -8.85 14.36 -3.93
N GLY A 136 -9.50 13.31 -3.40
CA GLY A 136 -10.64 13.44 -2.50
C GLY A 136 -10.24 13.60 -1.05
N GLN A 137 -10.99 14.43 -0.31
CA GLN A 137 -10.87 14.50 1.14
C GLN A 137 -11.70 13.38 1.78
N ALA A 138 -11.02 12.33 2.28
CA ALA A 138 -11.67 11.24 2.97
C ALA A 138 -12.05 11.63 4.42
N ILE A 139 -13.31 11.39 4.78
CA ILE A 139 -13.91 11.75 6.09
C ILE A 139 -14.78 10.58 6.56
N ILE A 140 -14.84 10.33 7.87
CA ILE A 140 -15.87 9.49 8.49
C ILE A 140 -17.07 10.39 8.78
N TYR A 141 -18.12 10.28 7.96
CA TYR A 141 -19.27 11.18 8.00
C TYR A 141 -20.24 10.90 9.15
N ALA A 142 -21.08 11.89 9.47
CA ALA A 142 -22.04 11.79 10.56
C ALA A 142 -23.03 10.59 10.41
N LYS A 143 -23.39 10.23 9.18
CA LYS A 143 -24.27 9.08 8.89
C LYS A 143 -23.69 7.74 9.36
N GLU A 144 -22.35 7.62 9.36
CA GLU A 144 -21.67 6.40 9.82
C GLU A 144 -21.96 6.13 11.31
N SER A 145 -22.11 7.17 12.14
CA SER A 145 -22.46 6.98 13.55
C SER A 145 -23.83 6.32 13.75
N ASP A 146 -24.78 6.60 12.88
CA ASP A 146 -26.12 5.99 12.95
C ASP A 146 -26.04 4.51 12.56
N GLU A 147 -25.20 4.17 11.57
CA GLU A 147 -24.92 2.78 11.20
C GLU A 147 -24.20 2.02 12.32
N ILE A 148 -23.22 2.62 13.00
CA ILE A 148 -22.54 2.03 14.16
C ILE A 148 -23.57 1.73 15.26
N VAL A 149 -24.40 2.71 15.64
CA VAL A 149 -25.46 2.53 16.64
C VAL A 149 -26.39 1.40 16.25
N ARG A 150 -26.88 1.39 15.00
CA ARG A 150 -27.77 0.34 14.47
C ARG A 150 -27.14 -1.06 14.58
N LYS A 151 -25.89 -1.21 14.15
CA LYS A 151 -25.16 -2.49 14.19
C LYS A 151 -24.94 -2.98 15.62
N LEU A 152 -24.58 -2.07 16.53
CA LEU A 152 -24.30 -2.41 17.93
C LEU A 152 -25.58 -2.65 18.75
N SER A 153 -26.75 -2.14 18.35
CA SER A 153 -28.03 -2.43 19.01
C SER A 153 -28.53 -3.85 18.75
N LEU A 154 -28.06 -4.51 17.66
CA LEU A 154 -28.42 -5.90 17.37
C LEU A 154 -27.74 -6.84 18.37
N LYS A 155 -28.34 -7.99 18.64
CA LYS A 155 -27.69 -9.06 19.42
C LYS A 155 -26.50 -9.62 18.64
N SER A 156 -25.44 -10.05 19.37
CA SER A 156 -24.32 -10.76 18.76
C SER A 156 -24.82 -12.02 18.03
N SER A 157 -24.40 -12.23 16.82
CA SER A 157 -24.79 -13.40 16.00
C SER A 157 -24.14 -14.69 16.49
N GLU A 158 -22.97 -14.62 17.10
CA GLU A 158 -22.22 -15.77 17.61
C GLU A 158 -22.16 -15.84 19.15
N GLY A 159 -22.89 -14.97 19.85
CA GLY A 159 -22.97 -14.92 21.31
C GLY A 159 -21.68 -14.43 21.99
N GLY A 160 -20.68 -14.01 21.21
CA GLY A 160 -19.40 -13.49 21.67
C GLY A 160 -19.34 -11.97 21.75
N TYR A 161 -18.14 -11.44 21.61
CA TYR A 161 -17.89 -10.00 21.57
C TYR A 161 -18.28 -9.40 20.23
N LYS A 162 -18.79 -8.16 20.26
CA LYS A 162 -18.91 -7.28 19.08
C LYS A 162 -17.69 -6.37 19.05
N VAL A 163 -17.01 -6.30 17.92
CA VAL A 163 -15.81 -5.47 17.76
C VAL A 163 -16.01 -4.46 16.64
N THR A 164 -15.78 -3.18 16.97
CA THR A 164 -15.77 -2.10 15.98
C THR A 164 -14.33 -1.59 15.83
N ILE A 165 -13.77 -1.75 14.63
CA ILE A 165 -12.44 -1.26 14.29
C ILE A 165 -12.60 0.07 13.54
N VAL A 166 -12.11 1.15 14.14
CA VAL A 166 -12.17 2.50 13.57
C VAL A 166 -10.77 2.88 13.09
N TRP A 167 -10.57 2.92 11.79
CA TRP A 167 -9.32 3.34 11.20
C TRP A 167 -9.32 4.84 10.92
N LEU A 168 -8.28 5.54 11.38
CA LEU A 168 -8.08 7.01 11.30
C LEU A 168 -9.24 7.81 11.93
N PRO A 169 -9.54 7.62 13.23
CA PRO A 169 -10.60 8.38 13.93
C PRO A 169 -10.38 9.89 13.92
N GLU A 170 -9.15 10.38 13.71
CA GLU A 170 -8.82 11.79 13.49
C GLU A 170 -9.46 12.39 12.22
N LYS A 171 -9.92 11.55 11.29
CA LYS A 171 -10.71 11.95 10.11
C LYS A 171 -12.23 11.96 10.35
N MET A 172 -12.64 11.78 11.58
CA MET A 172 -14.06 11.73 11.92
C MET A 172 -14.67 13.13 11.98
N HIS A 173 -15.82 13.29 11.32
CA HIS A 173 -16.59 14.52 11.43
C HIS A 173 -17.07 14.73 12.87
N VAL A 174 -17.03 15.96 13.37
CA VAL A 174 -17.35 16.30 14.78
C VAL A 174 -18.70 15.74 15.24
N VAL A 175 -19.73 15.78 14.38
CA VAL A 175 -21.05 15.21 14.70
C VAL A 175 -20.98 13.70 14.90
N CYS A 176 -20.22 12.99 14.06
CA CYS A 176 -20.00 11.54 14.21
C CYS A 176 -19.28 11.24 15.51
N ALA A 177 -18.20 11.96 15.80
CA ALA A 177 -17.41 11.83 16.99
C ALA A 177 -18.25 12.01 18.29
N ASN A 178 -19.08 13.06 18.31
CA ASN A 178 -19.96 13.34 19.45
C ASN A 178 -21.04 12.24 19.67
N LYS A 179 -21.59 11.67 18.61
CA LYS A 179 -22.52 10.54 18.74
C LYS A 179 -21.82 9.28 19.24
N LEU A 180 -20.56 9.05 18.85
CA LEU A 180 -19.75 7.92 19.33
C LEU A 180 -19.44 8.01 20.84
N LEU A 181 -19.36 9.24 21.42
CA LEU A 181 -19.12 9.42 22.84
C LEU A 181 -20.09 8.65 23.73
N LYS A 182 -21.39 8.66 23.38
CA LYS A 182 -22.41 7.91 24.15
C LYS A 182 -22.14 6.43 24.20
N LEU A 183 -21.68 5.84 23.07
CA LEU A 183 -21.32 4.43 22.97
C LEU A 183 -20.01 4.10 23.72
N LEU A 184 -19.10 5.08 23.82
CA LEU A 184 -17.85 4.92 24.57
C LEU A 184 -18.06 5.09 26.08
N GLU A 185 -19.07 5.88 26.51
CA GLU A 185 -19.43 6.05 27.91
C GLU A 185 -20.21 4.84 28.44
N GLU A 186 -21.20 4.40 27.70
CA GLU A 186 -22.10 3.30 28.07
C GLU A 186 -22.14 2.25 26.92
N PRO A 187 -21.05 1.49 26.76
CA PRO A 187 -21.00 0.49 25.69
C PRO A 187 -21.98 -0.66 25.96
N PRO A 188 -22.65 -1.17 24.92
CA PRO A 188 -23.41 -2.41 25.05
C PRO A 188 -22.53 -3.55 25.58
N GLU A 189 -23.12 -4.51 26.27
CA GLU A 189 -22.38 -5.66 26.80
C GLU A 189 -21.54 -6.35 25.74
N LYS A 190 -20.33 -6.76 26.11
CA LYS A 190 -19.36 -7.45 25.24
C LYS A 190 -19.04 -6.66 23.96
N THR A 191 -19.03 -5.34 24.03
CA THR A 191 -18.64 -4.49 22.89
C THR A 191 -17.25 -3.92 23.09
N VAL A 192 -16.42 -4.00 22.05
CA VAL A 192 -15.04 -3.49 22.05
C VAL A 192 -14.84 -2.54 20.87
N PHE A 193 -14.31 -1.35 21.15
CA PHE A 193 -13.88 -0.37 20.16
C PHE A 193 -12.35 -0.38 20.05
N LEU A 194 -11.84 -0.59 18.84
CA LEU A 194 -10.41 -0.52 18.54
C LEU A 194 -10.20 0.65 17.58
N LEU A 195 -9.73 1.77 18.10
CA LEU A 195 -9.43 2.97 17.35
C LEU A 195 -7.95 2.95 16.93
N ILE A 196 -7.65 3.27 15.68
CA ILE A 196 -6.30 3.19 15.10
C ILE A 196 -5.93 4.56 14.55
N SER A 197 -5.05 5.27 15.26
CA SER A 197 -4.67 6.64 14.93
C SER A 197 -3.19 6.80 14.60
N GLU A 198 -2.90 7.68 13.65
CA GLU A 198 -1.56 8.14 13.30
C GLU A 198 -1.25 9.49 13.96
N THR A 199 -2.27 10.30 14.17
CA THR A 199 -2.18 11.65 14.75
C THR A 199 -3.17 11.79 15.91
N PRO A 200 -2.92 11.16 17.08
CA PRO A 200 -3.87 11.14 18.20
C PRO A 200 -4.21 12.55 18.71
N ASP A 201 -3.32 13.52 18.54
CA ASP A 201 -3.55 14.91 18.96
C ASP A 201 -4.66 15.61 18.17
N MET A 202 -5.05 15.06 17.02
CA MET A 202 -6.18 15.55 16.20
C MET A 202 -7.53 14.93 16.61
N ILE A 203 -7.54 13.97 17.53
CA ILE A 203 -8.76 13.34 18.05
C ILE A 203 -9.33 14.22 19.15
N LEU A 204 -10.67 14.30 19.22
CA LEU A 204 -11.33 15.07 20.29
C LEU A 204 -10.87 14.61 21.68
N PRO A 205 -10.51 15.54 22.57
CA PRO A 205 -10.09 15.20 23.95
C PRO A 205 -11.13 14.36 24.70
N THR A 206 -12.40 14.53 24.38
CA THR A 206 -13.51 13.77 24.96
C THR A 206 -13.50 12.29 24.55
N ILE A 207 -13.01 11.94 23.38
CA ILE A 207 -12.77 10.53 22.95
C ILE A 207 -11.52 10.00 23.63
N LEU A 208 -10.43 10.80 23.64
CA LEU A 208 -9.16 10.40 24.25
C LEU A 208 -9.32 10.03 25.74
N SER A 209 -10.13 10.78 26.49
CA SER A 209 -10.38 10.54 27.92
C SER A 209 -11.15 9.25 28.21
N ARG A 210 -11.84 8.67 27.21
CA ARG A 210 -12.66 7.45 27.32
C ARG A 210 -12.03 6.23 26.68
N THR A 211 -10.83 6.39 26.13
CA THR A 211 -10.10 5.30 25.46
C THR A 211 -8.81 4.97 26.19
N GLN A 212 -8.51 3.70 26.33
CA GLN A 212 -7.23 3.27 26.84
C GLN A 212 -6.18 3.40 25.74
N ARG A 213 -5.21 4.30 25.93
CA ARG A 213 -4.14 4.50 24.97
C ARG A 213 -3.16 3.33 24.96
N PHE A 214 -2.89 2.81 23.77
CA PHE A 214 -1.97 1.72 23.50
C PHE A 214 -0.92 2.19 22.48
N ASN A 215 0.28 2.54 22.94
CA ASN A 215 1.33 3.06 22.08
C ASN A 215 2.06 1.92 21.40
N ILE A 216 2.05 1.96 20.06
CA ILE A 216 2.78 1.04 19.18
C ILE A 216 4.09 1.70 18.78
N ARG A 217 5.20 1.01 19.03
CA ARG A 217 6.54 1.49 18.68
C ARG A 217 6.85 1.26 17.20
N LYS A 218 7.90 1.90 16.71
CA LYS A 218 8.48 1.59 15.40
C LYS A 218 8.87 0.11 15.34
N ILE A 219 8.75 -0.49 14.17
CA ILE A 219 9.21 -1.87 13.95
C ILE A 219 10.75 -1.85 13.92
N GLU A 220 11.36 -2.84 14.56
CA GLU A 220 12.82 -3.01 14.54
C GLU A 220 13.29 -3.32 13.11
N GLU A 221 14.48 -2.80 12.74
CA GLU A 221 15.06 -3.00 11.40
C GLU A 221 15.23 -4.48 11.06
N THR A 222 15.59 -5.30 12.05
CA THR A 222 15.73 -6.75 11.91
C THR A 222 14.42 -7.43 11.55
N ASP A 223 13.30 -7.00 12.15
CA ASP A 223 11.97 -7.57 11.89
C ASP A 223 11.49 -7.18 10.49
N ILE A 224 11.73 -5.94 10.07
CA ILE A 224 11.45 -5.48 8.70
C ILE A 224 12.28 -6.30 7.70
N ALA A 225 13.60 -6.40 7.90
CA ALA A 225 14.49 -7.14 7.00
C ALA A 225 14.07 -8.60 6.86
N ASN A 226 13.75 -9.27 7.98
CA ASN A 226 13.28 -10.65 7.98
C ASN A 226 11.94 -10.79 7.23
N ALA A 227 11.01 -9.88 7.43
CA ALA A 227 9.73 -9.89 6.72
C ALA A 227 9.91 -9.69 5.22
N LEU A 228 10.81 -8.80 4.79
CA LEU A 228 11.13 -8.56 3.39
C LEU A 228 11.76 -9.80 2.72
N GLN A 229 12.66 -10.50 3.43
CA GLN A 229 13.27 -11.73 2.93
C GLN A 229 12.25 -12.87 2.80
N GLN A 230 11.46 -13.10 3.86
CA GLN A 230 10.54 -14.25 3.92
C GLN A 230 9.31 -14.07 3.03
N LYS A 231 8.70 -12.87 3.02
CA LYS A 231 7.44 -12.61 2.33
C LYS A 231 7.63 -12.11 0.90
N TYR A 232 8.70 -11.36 0.63
CA TYR A 232 8.94 -10.71 -0.67
C TYR A 232 10.16 -11.26 -1.42
N GLY A 233 10.94 -12.17 -0.80
CA GLY A 233 12.09 -12.79 -1.44
C GLY A 233 13.25 -11.82 -1.71
N VAL A 234 13.32 -10.71 -0.99
CA VAL A 234 14.40 -9.72 -1.10
C VAL A 234 15.71 -10.32 -0.61
N ARG A 235 16.80 -10.06 -1.31
CA ARG A 235 18.13 -10.55 -0.92
C ARG A 235 18.54 -9.98 0.45
N PRO A 236 19.30 -10.73 1.27
CA PRO A 236 19.65 -10.31 2.63
C PRO A 236 20.28 -8.91 2.71
N ASN A 237 21.27 -8.62 1.87
CA ASN A 237 21.95 -7.31 1.88
C ASN A 237 20.99 -6.16 1.54
N ASP A 238 20.13 -6.35 0.54
CA ASP A 238 19.17 -5.33 0.11
C ASP A 238 18.08 -5.13 1.16
N SER A 239 17.66 -6.20 1.84
CA SER A 239 16.61 -6.13 2.86
C SER A 239 17.03 -5.31 4.09
N PHE A 240 18.28 -5.38 4.53
CA PHE A 240 18.79 -4.54 5.61
C PHE A 240 18.88 -3.07 5.20
N THR A 241 19.35 -2.79 3.98
CA THR A 241 19.39 -1.41 3.46
C THR A 241 17.99 -0.81 3.38
N LEU A 242 17.03 -1.57 2.87
CA LEU A 242 15.63 -1.14 2.78
C LEU A 242 15.00 -0.94 4.16
N ALA A 243 15.26 -1.84 5.11
CA ALA A 243 14.77 -1.74 6.48
C ALA A 243 15.32 -0.49 7.19
N HIS A 244 16.60 -0.19 7.01
CA HIS A 244 17.24 1.02 7.54
C HIS A 244 16.60 2.30 6.96
N LEU A 245 16.43 2.38 5.64
CA LEU A 245 15.78 3.51 4.95
C LEU A 245 14.32 3.70 5.35
N ALA A 246 13.62 2.61 5.64
CA ALA A 246 12.23 2.61 6.10
C ALA A 246 12.07 3.17 7.52
N ASN A 247 13.11 3.11 8.36
CA ASN A 247 13.11 3.67 9.73
C ASN A 247 11.91 3.25 10.59
N GLY A 248 11.57 1.96 10.52
CA GLY A 248 10.47 1.37 11.28
C GLY A 248 9.08 1.47 10.62
N ASP A 249 8.97 2.02 9.42
CA ASP A 249 7.76 2.11 8.60
C ASP A 249 7.77 1.02 7.51
N PHE A 250 6.99 -0.05 7.72
CA PHE A 250 6.94 -1.15 6.75
C PHE A 250 6.23 -0.78 5.44
N ILE A 251 5.31 0.19 5.45
CA ILE A 251 4.66 0.68 4.22
C ILE A 251 5.70 1.33 3.32
N LYS A 252 6.56 2.19 3.89
CA LYS A 252 7.66 2.82 3.15
C LYS A 252 8.64 1.80 2.59
N ALA A 253 8.93 0.71 3.33
CA ALA A 253 9.77 -0.38 2.83
C ALA A 253 9.14 -1.03 1.60
N LEU A 254 7.83 -1.32 1.61
CA LEU A 254 7.11 -1.89 0.48
C LEU A 254 7.06 -0.95 -0.73
N GLU A 255 6.78 0.32 -0.52
CA GLU A 255 6.78 1.34 -1.58
C GLU A 255 8.15 1.40 -2.27
N THR A 256 9.25 1.34 -1.48
CA THR A 256 10.61 1.34 -2.03
C THR A 256 10.90 0.09 -2.86
N ILE A 257 10.42 -1.09 -2.44
CA ILE A 257 10.54 -2.34 -3.22
C ILE A 257 9.79 -2.22 -4.56
N HIS A 258 8.55 -1.75 -4.51
CA HIS A 258 7.74 -1.61 -5.73
C HIS A 258 8.35 -0.60 -6.69
N LEU A 259 8.92 0.51 -6.19
CA LEU A 259 9.66 1.47 -7.01
C LEU A 259 10.91 0.83 -7.63
N ASN A 260 11.63 -0.01 -6.90
CA ASN A 260 12.81 -0.70 -7.43
C ASN A 260 12.42 -1.74 -8.49
N GLU A 261 11.39 -2.55 -8.25
CA GLU A 261 10.87 -3.52 -9.23
C GLU A 261 10.36 -2.82 -10.49
N GLU A 262 9.69 -1.68 -10.35
CA GLU A 262 9.22 -0.87 -11.47
C GLU A 262 10.39 -0.26 -12.24
N ASN A 263 11.40 0.24 -11.56
CA ASN A 263 12.61 0.77 -12.19
C ASN A 263 13.42 -0.33 -12.91
N GLU A 264 13.51 -1.55 -12.36
CA GLU A 264 14.14 -2.68 -13.04
C GLU A 264 13.39 -3.03 -14.33
N LEU A 265 12.06 -3.11 -14.29
CA LEU A 265 11.23 -3.34 -15.47
C LEU A 265 11.39 -2.22 -16.52
N PHE A 266 11.41 -0.98 -16.08
CA PHE A 266 11.60 0.17 -16.98
C PHE A 266 13.00 0.17 -17.60
N PHE A 267 14.01 -0.23 -16.84
CA PHE A 267 15.35 -0.42 -17.36
C PHE A 267 15.40 -1.50 -18.45
N GLU A 268 14.81 -2.66 -18.23
CA GLU A 268 14.71 -3.73 -19.23
C GLU A 268 14.00 -3.27 -20.50
N LEU A 269 12.88 -2.56 -20.37
CA LEU A 269 12.13 -1.99 -21.49
C LEU A 269 12.95 -0.94 -22.25
N PHE A 270 13.67 -0.07 -21.55
CA PHE A 270 14.54 0.93 -22.15
C PHE A 270 15.69 0.27 -22.91
N VAL A 271 16.40 -0.67 -22.33
CA VAL A 271 17.49 -1.43 -22.95
C VAL A 271 16.98 -2.18 -24.18
N SER A 272 15.80 -2.81 -24.08
CA SER A 272 15.16 -3.50 -25.20
C SER A 272 14.85 -2.54 -26.34
N LEU A 273 14.23 -1.39 -26.05
CA LEU A 273 13.93 -0.36 -27.05
C LEU A 273 15.21 0.09 -27.79
N MET A 274 16.25 0.49 -27.04
CA MET A 274 17.49 0.98 -27.65
C MET A 274 18.16 -0.09 -28.51
N ARG A 275 18.16 -1.34 -28.06
CA ARG A 275 18.72 -2.48 -28.83
C ARG A 275 17.92 -2.77 -30.10
N LEU A 276 16.59 -2.79 -30.02
CA LEU A 276 15.70 -3.02 -31.17
C LEU A 276 15.81 -1.88 -32.20
N SER A 277 15.87 -0.63 -31.72
CA SER A 277 16.05 0.55 -32.58
C SER A 277 17.39 0.52 -33.30
N TYR A 278 18.47 0.17 -32.62
CA TYR A 278 19.79 0.02 -33.23
C TYR A 278 19.80 -1.10 -34.32
N GLN A 279 19.17 -2.25 -34.03
CA GLN A 279 19.07 -3.40 -34.92
C GLN A 279 18.00 -3.23 -36.01
N ARG A 280 17.16 -2.19 -35.97
CA ARG A 280 16.02 -1.93 -36.89
C ARG A 280 15.01 -3.08 -36.94
N LYS A 281 14.74 -3.73 -35.83
CA LYS A 281 13.80 -4.86 -35.74
C LYS A 281 12.36 -4.38 -35.57
N ILE A 282 11.77 -3.87 -36.66
CA ILE A 282 10.45 -3.22 -36.66
C ILE A 282 9.35 -4.16 -36.14
N ARG A 283 9.42 -5.47 -36.42
CA ARG A 283 8.40 -6.43 -35.99
C ARG A 283 8.41 -6.59 -34.44
N GLU A 284 9.59 -6.70 -33.85
CA GLU A 284 9.78 -6.80 -32.40
C GLU A 284 9.46 -5.47 -31.71
N MET A 285 9.73 -4.33 -32.34
CA MET A 285 9.34 -3.01 -31.84
C MET A 285 7.82 -2.85 -31.72
N LYS A 286 7.06 -3.44 -32.65
CA LYS A 286 5.60 -3.48 -32.52
C LYS A 286 5.17 -4.27 -31.29
N GLN A 287 5.78 -5.42 -31.03
CA GLN A 287 5.49 -6.22 -29.81
C GLN A 287 5.86 -5.45 -28.54
N TRP A 288 6.99 -4.77 -28.54
CA TRP A 288 7.42 -3.90 -27.45
C TRP A 288 6.40 -2.78 -27.18
N SER A 289 5.90 -2.12 -28.24
CA SER A 289 4.89 -1.06 -28.10
C SER A 289 3.54 -1.60 -27.57
N GLU A 290 3.15 -2.83 -27.95
CA GLU A 290 1.95 -3.49 -27.42
C GLU A 290 2.10 -3.86 -25.95
N GLN A 291 3.28 -4.32 -25.54
CA GLN A 291 3.59 -4.62 -24.13
C GLN A 291 3.47 -3.36 -23.27
N LEU A 292 4.07 -2.24 -23.68
CA LEU A 292 4.02 -0.99 -22.95
C LEU A 292 2.61 -0.37 -22.95
N ALA A 293 1.89 -0.46 -24.07
CA ALA A 293 0.52 0.01 -24.17
C ALA A 293 -0.47 -0.80 -23.29
N GLY A 294 -0.14 -2.06 -22.96
CA GLY A 294 -0.89 -2.88 -22.04
C GLY A 294 -0.72 -2.49 -20.56
N MET A 295 0.24 -1.64 -20.24
CA MET A 295 0.42 -1.08 -18.90
C MET A 295 -0.59 0.05 -18.66
N GLY A 296 -1.00 0.26 -17.39
CA GLY A 296 -1.85 1.38 -17.03
C GLY A 296 -1.19 2.72 -17.36
N ARG A 297 -2.00 3.76 -17.61
CA ARG A 297 -1.54 5.08 -18.11
C ARG A 297 -0.48 5.72 -17.20
N GLU A 298 -0.62 5.64 -15.89
CA GLU A 298 0.38 6.15 -14.94
C GLU A 298 1.74 5.46 -15.13
N ARG A 299 1.75 4.15 -15.30
CA ARG A 299 2.98 3.40 -15.56
C ARG A 299 3.62 3.76 -16.91
N GLN A 300 2.83 4.09 -17.91
CA GLN A 300 3.32 4.57 -19.21
C GLN A 300 4.03 5.93 -19.07
N LYS A 301 3.47 6.86 -18.29
CA LYS A 301 4.09 8.17 -17.97
C LYS A 301 5.38 7.99 -17.18
N ASN A 302 5.34 7.14 -16.15
CA ASN A 302 6.50 6.83 -15.33
C ASN A 302 7.65 6.23 -16.16
N PHE A 303 7.33 5.35 -17.13
CA PHE A 303 8.32 4.82 -18.07
C PHE A 303 8.95 5.93 -18.92
N LEU A 304 8.15 6.86 -19.47
CA LEU A 304 8.67 7.97 -20.27
C LEU A 304 9.57 8.89 -19.45
N THR A 305 9.19 9.21 -18.22
CA THR A 305 10.03 9.97 -17.27
C THR A 305 11.33 9.22 -16.96
N TYR A 306 11.26 7.90 -16.73
CA TYR A 306 12.42 7.06 -16.54
C TYR A 306 13.36 7.08 -17.77
N ALA A 307 12.80 6.95 -18.97
CA ALA A 307 13.55 6.98 -20.23
C ALA A 307 14.24 8.34 -20.44
N GLN A 308 13.58 9.46 -20.15
CA GLN A 308 14.17 10.80 -20.18
C GLN A 308 15.38 10.89 -19.23
N ARG A 309 15.23 10.38 -17.99
CA ARG A 309 16.35 10.31 -17.03
C ARG A 309 17.50 9.49 -17.62
N MET A 310 17.24 8.32 -18.18
CA MET A 310 18.28 7.46 -18.74
C MET A 310 19.03 8.11 -19.92
N ILE A 311 18.34 8.81 -20.83
CA ILE A 311 18.98 9.55 -21.92
C ILE A 311 19.90 10.66 -21.36
N ARG A 312 19.38 11.46 -20.40
CA ARG A 312 20.17 12.51 -19.74
C ARG A 312 21.40 11.96 -19.03
N GLU A 313 21.24 10.90 -18.23
CA GLU A 313 22.35 10.29 -17.48
C GLU A 313 23.43 9.72 -18.43
N ASN A 314 23.03 9.08 -19.53
CA ASN A 314 23.97 8.56 -20.52
C ASN A 314 24.70 9.71 -21.25
N PHE A 315 24.04 10.84 -21.52
CA PHE A 315 24.68 12.02 -22.10
C PHE A 315 25.72 12.61 -21.13
N ILE A 316 25.37 12.78 -19.85
CA ILE A 316 26.29 13.25 -18.79
C ILE A 316 27.48 12.29 -18.64
N TYR A 317 27.22 10.99 -18.67
CA TYR A 317 28.28 9.97 -18.60
C TYR A 317 29.25 10.09 -19.77
N ASN A 318 28.76 10.37 -21.00
CA ASN A 318 29.57 10.57 -22.20
C ASN A 318 30.44 11.84 -22.12
N LEU A 319 30.00 12.88 -21.38
CA LEU A 319 30.76 14.09 -21.11
C LEU A 319 31.84 13.90 -20.04
N HIS A 320 32.05 12.69 -19.54
CA HIS A 320 33.00 12.31 -18.48
C HIS A 320 32.78 13.01 -17.13
N CYS A 321 31.59 13.57 -16.87
CA CYS A 321 31.21 14.20 -15.61
C CYS A 321 30.63 13.14 -14.63
N LYS A 322 31.45 12.19 -14.20
CA LYS A 322 30.99 11.06 -13.36
C LYS A 322 30.40 11.49 -12.02
N GLU A 323 30.81 12.59 -11.46
CA GLU A 323 30.33 13.15 -10.19
C GLU A 323 28.88 13.63 -10.25
N MET A 324 28.35 13.85 -11.46
CA MET A 324 26.97 14.32 -11.71
C MET A 324 26.02 13.21 -12.17
N SER A 325 26.48 11.96 -12.23
CA SER A 325 25.70 10.83 -12.70
C SER A 325 25.12 10.04 -11.55
N TYR A 326 23.79 9.88 -11.54
CA TYR A 326 23.00 9.15 -10.54
C TYR A 326 22.44 7.84 -11.12
N MET A 327 23.32 6.94 -11.55
CA MET A 327 22.94 5.64 -12.11
C MET A 327 23.20 4.50 -11.12
N THR A 328 22.31 3.50 -11.13
CA THR A 328 22.54 2.22 -10.43
C THR A 328 23.63 1.41 -11.10
N LEU A 329 24.18 0.39 -10.43
CA LEU A 329 25.22 -0.48 -11.00
C LEU A 329 24.81 -1.12 -12.34
N PRO A 330 23.60 -1.69 -12.52
CA PRO A 330 23.15 -2.20 -13.82
C PRO A 330 23.09 -1.11 -14.91
N GLU A 331 22.59 0.09 -14.55
CA GLU A 331 22.51 1.23 -15.45
C GLU A 331 23.90 1.72 -15.87
N GLN A 332 24.88 1.77 -14.95
CA GLN A 332 26.25 2.10 -15.25
C GLN A 332 26.92 1.10 -16.20
N ASN A 333 26.70 -0.20 -15.96
CA ASN A 333 27.21 -1.26 -16.86
C ASN A 333 26.62 -1.17 -18.27
N PHE A 334 25.37 -0.74 -18.39
CA PHE A 334 24.77 -0.46 -19.70
C PHE A 334 25.34 0.82 -20.31
N ALA A 335 25.48 1.88 -19.54
CA ALA A 335 25.99 3.18 -19.98
C ALA A 335 27.42 3.08 -20.59
N THR A 336 28.29 2.21 -20.06
CA THR A 336 29.64 2.01 -20.61
C THR A 336 29.63 1.66 -22.10
N ARG A 337 28.54 1.00 -22.58
CA ARG A 337 28.41 0.57 -23.99
C ARG A 337 27.45 1.45 -24.78
N PHE A 338 26.49 2.07 -24.11
CA PHE A 338 25.40 2.81 -24.74
C PHE A 338 25.66 4.33 -24.80
N ALA A 339 26.31 4.92 -23.82
CA ALA A 339 26.55 6.37 -23.77
C ALA A 339 27.20 6.94 -25.07
N PRO A 340 28.13 6.25 -25.77
CA PRO A 340 28.70 6.77 -27.02
C PRO A 340 27.68 7.03 -28.14
N PHE A 341 26.48 6.42 -28.07
CA PHE A 341 25.41 6.65 -29.03
C PHE A 341 24.56 7.88 -28.71
N ILE A 342 24.73 8.50 -27.51
CA ILE A 342 24.04 9.72 -27.13
C ILE A 342 25.01 10.88 -27.22
N ASN A 343 24.76 11.80 -28.12
CA ASN A 343 25.64 12.93 -28.42
C ASN A 343 24.84 14.24 -28.52
N GLU A 344 25.51 15.37 -28.69
CA GLU A 344 24.89 16.69 -28.76
C GLU A 344 23.89 16.85 -29.93
N ARG A 345 24.03 16.03 -31.00
CA ARG A 345 23.17 16.13 -32.19
C ARG A 345 21.82 15.45 -31.99
N ASN A 346 21.80 14.37 -31.19
CA ASN A 346 20.61 13.54 -31.05
C ASN A 346 19.91 13.64 -29.67
N VAL A 347 20.60 14.06 -28.63
CA VAL A 347 20.05 14.12 -27.27
C VAL A 347 18.79 14.98 -27.17
N MET A 348 18.80 16.16 -27.80
CA MET A 348 17.63 17.06 -27.78
C MET A 348 16.45 16.45 -28.53
N GLY A 349 16.69 15.91 -29.73
CA GLY A 349 15.63 15.23 -30.49
C GLY A 349 15.02 14.03 -29.74
N MET A 350 15.84 13.24 -29.02
CA MET A 350 15.34 12.15 -28.18
C MET A 350 14.49 12.65 -27.00
N MET A 351 14.89 13.75 -26.35
CA MET A 351 14.15 14.37 -25.25
C MET A 351 12.81 14.94 -25.73
N ASP A 352 12.81 15.59 -26.89
CA ASP A 352 11.60 16.16 -27.50
C ASP A 352 10.59 15.06 -27.83
N GLU A 353 11.02 13.95 -28.44
CA GLU A 353 10.16 12.81 -28.77
C GLU A 353 9.58 12.13 -27.53
N LEU A 354 10.36 12.00 -26.44
CA LEU A 354 9.89 11.48 -25.18
C LEU A 354 8.84 12.40 -24.54
N SER A 355 9.06 13.71 -24.60
CA SER A 355 8.12 14.72 -24.09
C SER A 355 6.83 14.76 -24.90
N GLU A 356 6.91 14.67 -26.22
CA GLU A 356 5.74 14.59 -27.12
C GLU A 356 4.93 13.32 -26.84
N ALA A 357 5.58 12.18 -26.70
CA ALA A 357 4.93 10.92 -26.34
C ALA A 357 4.20 11.03 -24.99
N GLN A 358 4.79 11.71 -23.99
CA GLN A 358 4.17 11.94 -22.70
C GLN A 358 2.89 12.78 -22.82
N ILE A 359 2.95 13.89 -23.57
CA ILE A 359 1.79 14.75 -23.84
C ILE A 359 0.66 13.95 -24.53
N HIS A 360 0.99 13.13 -25.52
CA HIS A 360 0.01 12.31 -26.24
C HIS A 360 -0.68 11.29 -25.30
N ILE A 361 0.07 10.65 -24.39
CA ILE A 361 -0.49 9.73 -23.38
C ILE A 361 -1.42 10.47 -22.41
N GLU A 362 -1.07 11.68 -21.98
CA GLU A 362 -1.91 12.54 -21.14
C GLU A 362 -3.21 12.95 -21.86
N GLN A 363 -3.14 13.21 -23.13
CA GLN A 363 -4.28 13.57 -23.99
C GLN A 363 -5.15 12.38 -24.43
N ASN A 364 -4.91 11.18 -23.90
CA ASN A 364 -5.67 9.97 -24.25
C ASN A 364 -5.51 9.46 -25.69
N VAL A 365 -4.42 9.79 -26.36
CA VAL A 365 -4.10 9.20 -27.66
C VAL A 365 -3.85 7.69 -27.51
N ASN A 366 -4.08 6.93 -28.58
CA ASN A 366 -3.88 5.48 -28.55
C ASN A 366 -2.42 5.12 -28.25
N ALA A 367 -2.16 4.58 -27.06
CA ALA A 367 -0.83 4.28 -26.57
C ALA A 367 -0.01 3.36 -27.49
N ARG A 368 -0.66 2.38 -28.18
CA ARG A 368 0.04 1.50 -29.15
C ARG A 368 0.63 2.30 -30.29
N MET A 369 -0.11 3.28 -30.81
CA MET A 369 0.36 4.14 -31.90
C MET A 369 1.47 5.07 -31.42
N VAL A 370 1.29 5.70 -30.24
CA VAL A 370 2.28 6.61 -29.65
C VAL A 370 3.61 5.89 -29.45
N PHE A 371 3.63 4.74 -28.78
CA PHE A 371 4.87 4.01 -28.52
C PHE A 371 5.48 3.38 -29.76
N PHE A 372 4.68 2.99 -30.74
CA PHE A 372 5.22 2.47 -31.99
C PHE A 372 5.87 3.59 -32.83
N ASP A 373 5.21 4.74 -33.02
CA ASP A 373 5.76 5.91 -33.69
C ASP A 373 7.05 6.39 -32.99
N PHE A 374 7.00 6.57 -31.69
CA PHE A 374 8.16 6.91 -30.88
C PHE A 374 9.33 5.94 -31.12
N SER A 375 9.07 4.63 -31.12
CA SER A 375 10.11 3.63 -31.34
C SER A 375 10.74 3.73 -32.74
N LEU A 376 9.98 4.04 -33.77
CA LEU A 376 10.49 4.24 -35.11
C LEU A 376 11.36 5.50 -35.25
N LYS A 377 10.97 6.59 -34.59
CA LYS A 377 11.77 7.83 -34.53
C LYS A 377 13.11 7.61 -33.84
N MET A 378 13.17 6.75 -32.80
CA MET A 378 14.43 6.37 -32.17
C MET A 378 15.42 5.68 -33.08
N ILE A 379 14.97 4.97 -34.15
CA ILE A 379 15.88 4.38 -35.17
C ILE A 379 16.67 5.47 -35.90
N VAL A 380 16.02 6.59 -36.18
CA VAL A 380 16.64 7.70 -36.93
C VAL A 380 17.60 8.47 -36.01
N LEU A 381 17.13 8.78 -34.79
CA LEU A 381 17.90 9.57 -33.83
C LEU A 381 19.18 8.87 -33.34
N LEU A 382 19.16 7.55 -33.16
CA LEU A 382 20.36 6.78 -32.75
C LEU A 382 21.44 6.73 -33.83
N LYS A 383 21.22 7.26 -35.01
CA LYS A 383 22.20 7.27 -36.12
C LYS A 383 22.76 8.64 -36.45
N GLN A 384 22.23 9.64 -35.81
CA GLN A 384 22.74 11.00 -35.90
C GLN A 384 23.96 11.18 -35.01
#